data_4a462a7b970189e605619af48c476c8f
#
_entry.id   4a462a7b970189e605619af48c476c8f
#
_cell.length_a   1.000
_cell.length_b   1.000
_cell.length_c   1.000
_cell.angle_alpha   90.00
_cell.angle_beta   90.00
_cell.angle_gamma   90.00
#
_symmetry.space_group_name_H-M   'P 1'
#
loop_
_entity.id
_entity.type
_entity.pdbx_description
1 polymer ?
#
loop_
_entity_poly.entity_id
_entity_poly.type
_entity_poly.pdbx_seq_one_letter_code
_entity_poly.pdbx_strand_id
1 'polypeptide(L)'
;AIDCQQAGIVAQLKTGAEVAIDDGKYAGQIVRKGGACWIRLTRVHGIKPRIESDKGINFPHAKPKIPLLTALILKIETPEAVLHLPELLLEAMQDRSCGVMIARGDLAVELGFTHLGDAHDKLLWLCEAAHVPVVWATQVLESLNKTGLATRSEITDAAQAFKAECVILNKGGYLLETIATLQEVMQGTDGQRRKKRYTLAPLPEAAEFFARHPAGKRKQTRRKQGA
;
A
#
# COMPACT_ATOMS: atom_id res chain seq x y z
N ALA A 1 -2.96 -31.21 6.18
CA ALA A 1 -2.99 -30.14 7.19
C ALA A 1 -2.60 -28.86 6.52
N ILE A 2 -3.28 -27.76 6.85
CA ILE A 2 -2.92 -26.41 6.42
C ILE A 2 -2.35 -25.72 7.66
N ASP A 3 -1.16 -25.17 7.55
CA ASP A 3 -0.52 -24.42 8.61
C ASP A 3 -0.76 -22.92 8.41
N CYS A 4 -0.90 -22.19 9.54
CA CYS A 4 -1.04 -20.73 9.54
C CYS A 4 0.31 -20.14 9.95
N GLN A 5 0.91 -19.35 9.07
CA GLN A 5 2.22 -18.73 9.31
C GLN A 5 2.27 -17.89 10.59
N GLN A 6 1.14 -17.34 11.00
CA GLN A 6 1.07 -16.49 12.19
C GLN A 6 0.80 -17.35 13.43
N ALA A 7 1.82 -17.52 14.25
CA ALA A 7 1.72 -18.28 15.48
C ALA A 7 0.64 -17.72 16.43
N GLY A 8 -0.11 -18.61 17.06
CA GLY A 8 -1.08 -18.23 18.09
C GLY A 8 -2.45 -17.74 17.57
N ILE A 9 -2.61 -17.41 16.30
CA ILE A 9 -3.92 -16.99 15.72
C ILE A 9 -4.94 -18.14 15.81
N VAL A 10 -4.56 -19.33 15.35
CA VAL A 10 -5.43 -20.51 15.35
C VAL A 10 -5.93 -20.86 16.77
N ALA A 11 -5.10 -20.65 17.79
CA ALA A 11 -5.47 -20.88 19.17
C ALA A 11 -6.59 -19.94 19.66
N GLN A 12 -6.69 -18.75 19.13
CA GLN A 12 -7.68 -17.75 19.52
C GLN A 12 -9.04 -17.91 18.81
N LEU A 13 -9.08 -18.64 17.71
CA LEU A 13 -10.32 -18.87 16.96
C LEU A 13 -11.30 -19.71 17.77
N LYS A 14 -12.59 -19.46 17.59
CA LYS A 14 -13.68 -20.22 18.27
C LYS A 14 -14.29 -21.22 17.30
N THR A 15 -14.84 -22.32 17.83
CA THR A 15 -15.73 -23.20 17.07
C THR A 15 -16.92 -22.40 16.57
N GLY A 16 -17.29 -22.58 15.31
CA GLY A 16 -18.30 -21.78 14.63
C GLY A 16 -17.74 -20.57 13.87
N ALA A 17 -16.46 -20.18 14.10
CA ALA A 17 -15.86 -19.07 13.36
C ALA A 17 -15.81 -19.36 11.87
N GLU A 18 -16.16 -18.38 11.06
CA GLU A 18 -16.12 -18.46 9.61
C GLU A 18 -14.68 -18.39 9.12
N VAL A 19 -14.40 -19.13 8.06
CA VAL A 19 -13.09 -19.21 7.40
C VAL A 19 -13.29 -19.08 5.90
N ALA A 20 -12.53 -18.21 5.28
CA ALA A 20 -12.44 -18.10 3.83
C ALA A 20 -10.96 -18.35 3.41
N ILE A 21 -10.75 -19.14 2.37
CA ILE A 21 -9.43 -19.52 1.86
C ILE A 21 -9.38 -19.21 0.37
N ASP A 22 -8.22 -18.71 -0.12
CA ASP A 22 -7.97 -18.40 -1.53
C ASP A 22 -9.02 -17.41 -2.05
N ASP A 23 -9.08 -16.23 -1.45
CA ASP A 23 -10.00 -15.13 -1.79
C ASP A 23 -11.48 -15.56 -1.83
N GLY A 24 -11.85 -16.48 -0.94
CA GLY A 24 -13.21 -16.97 -0.81
C GLY A 24 -13.60 -18.09 -1.77
N LYS A 25 -12.68 -18.64 -2.57
CA LYS A 25 -12.95 -19.85 -3.36
C LYS A 25 -13.40 -21.01 -2.50
N TYR A 26 -12.85 -21.09 -1.29
CA TYR A 26 -13.30 -22.04 -0.28
C TYR A 26 -13.80 -21.26 0.93
N ALA A 27 -14.99 -21.57 1.40
CA ALA A 27 -15.51 -21.02 2.64
C ALA A 27 -16.05 -22.12 3.53
N GLY A 28 -16.00 -21.93 4.81
CA GLY A 28 -16.44 -22.90 5.78
C GLY A 28 -16.47 -22.37 7.21
N GLN A 29 -16.64 -23.26 8.14
CA GLN A 29 -16.64 -22.96 9.58
C GLN A 29 -15.77 -23.93 10.36
N ILE A 30 -15.17 -23.45 11.43
CA ILE A 30 -14.42 -24.29 12.37
C ILE A 30 -15.39 -25.17 13.14
N VAL A 31 -15.29 -26.49 12.98
CA VAL A 31 -16.19 -27.43 13.64
C VAL A 31 -15.55 -28.12 14.85
N ARG A 32 -14.23 -28.19 14.91
CA ARG A 32 -13.52 -28.84 16.02
C ARG A 32 -12.16 -28.16 16.23
N LYS A 33 -11.74 -28.04 17.49
CA LYS A 33 -10.42 -27.61 17.92
C LYS A 33 -9.76 -28.68 18.76
N GLY A 34 -8.43 -28.74 18.69
CA GLY A 34 -7.57 -29.64 19.43
C GLY A 34 -6.12 -29.30 19.06
N GLY A 35 -5.26 -30.30 18.86
CA GLY A 35 -3.91 -30.09 18.27
C GLY A 35 -3.94 -29.51 16.84
N ALA A 36 -5.13 -29.48 16.20
CA ALA A 36 -5.41 -28.85 14.91
C ALA A 36 -6.83 -28.27 14.91
N CYS A 37 -7.10 -27.35 13.98
CA CYS A 37 -8.45 -26.88 13.67
C CYS A 37 -9.03 -27.69 12.51
N TRP A 38 -10.27 -28.13 12.66
CA TRP A 38 -11.03 -28.81 11.62
C TRP A 38 -12.04 -27.86 11.05
N ILE A 39 -12.00 -27.67 9.72
CA ILE A 39 -12.89 -26.78 8.99
C ILE A 39 -13.86 -27.63 8.18
N ARG A 40 -15.16 -27.40 8.34
CA ARG A 40 -16.19 -27.92 7.44
C ARG A 40 -16.39 -26.92 6.34
N LEU A 41 -16.01 -27.27 5.11
CA LEU A 41 -16.26 -26.43 3.95
C LEU A 41 -17.75 -26.41 3.64
N THR A 42 -18.31 -25.21 3.47
CA THR A 42 -19.71 -24.97 3.09
C THR A 42 -19.82 -24.48 1.65
N ARG A 43 -18.74 -23.92 1.11
CA ARG A 43 -18.65 -23.46 -0.27
C ARG A 43 -17.30 -23.84 -0.86
N VAL A 44 -17.33 -24.37 -2.08
CA VAL A 44 -16.15 -24.74 -2.85
C VAL A 44 -16.38 -24.33 -4.29
N HIS A 45 -15.52 -23.47 -4.84
CA HIS A 45 -15.56 -23.09 -6.24
C HIS A 45 -14.48 -23.83 -7.04
N GLY A 46 -14.84 -24.33 -8.21
CA GLY A 46 -13.93 -24.95 -9.18
C GLY A 46 -14.27 -26.41 -9.50
N ILE A 47 -13.80 -26.87 -10.67
CA ILE A 47 -14.10 -28.22 -11.22
C ILE A 47 -13.25 -29.30 -10.52
N LYS A 48 -12.06 -28.95 -10.05
CA LYS A 48 -11.15 -29.83 -9.28
C LYS A 48 -10.64 -29.05 -8.08
N PRO A 49 -11.40 -28.99 -6.99
CA PRO A 49 -11.04 -28.20 -5.82
C PRO A 49 -9.79 -28.81 -5.15
N ARG A 50 -8.70 -28.05 -5.18
CA ARG A 50 -7.45 -28.34 -4.48
C ARG A 50 -6.98 -27.08 -3.79
N ILE A 51 -6.80 -27.15 -2.48
CA ILE A 51 -6.18 -26.06 -1.73
C ILE A 51 -4.67 -26.22 -1.88
N GLU A 52 -4.05 -25.26 -2.53
CA GLU A 52 -2.59 -25.19 -2.71
C GLU A 52 -1.95 -24.51 -1.51
N SER A 53 -0.62 -24.66 -1.38
CA SER A 53 0.17 -23.89 -0.40
C SER A 53 0.17 -22.41 -0.74
N ASP A 54 0.51 -21.57 0.23
CA ASP A 54 0.65 -20.11 0.12
C ASP A 54 -0.64 -19.35 -0.27
N LYS A 55 -1.79 -19.94 0.05
CA LYS A 55 -3.08 -19.28 -0.12
C LYS A 55 -3.47 -18.51 1.14
N GLY A 56 -4.04 -17.32 0.93
CA GLY A 56 -4.57 -16.49 2.01
C GLY A 56 -5.68 -17.20 2.78
N ILE A 57 -5.67 -17.08 4.11
CA ILE A 57 -6.75 -17.55 4.99
C ILE A 57 -7.29 -16.34 5.73
N ASN A 58 -8.59 -16.09 5.56
CA ASN A 58 -9.30 -15.00 6.20
C ASN A 58 -10.30 -15.53 7.24
N PHE A 59 -10.45 -14.80 8.32
CA PHE A 59 -11.42 -15.06 9.39
C PHE A 59 -12.33 -13.84 9.54
N PRO A 60 -13.36 -13.69 8.72
CA PRO A 60 -14.08 -12.42 8.50
C PRO A 60 -14.64 -11.78 9.79
N HIS A 61 -15.05 -12.58 10.75
CA HIS A 61 -15.66 -12.08 12.00
C HIS A 61 -14.80 -12.35 13.23
N ALA A 62 -13.62 -12.94 13.08
CA ALA A 62 -12.72 -13.15 14.19
C ALA A 62 -11.89 -11.87 14.44
N LYS A 63 -11.71 -11.53 15.73
CA LYS A 63 -10.84 -10.44 16.15
C LYS A 63 -9.67 -11.03 16.96
N PRO A 64 -8.73 -11.75 16.31
CA PRO A 64 -7.59 -12.32 17.03
C PRO A 64 -6.69 -11.18 17.53
N LYS A 65 -6.15 -11.35 18.74
CA LYS A 65 -5.09 -10.48 19.23
C LYS A 65 -3.81 -10.83 18.47
N ILE A 66 -3.38 -9.92 17.63
CA ILE A 66 -2.11 -10.06 16.91
C ILE A 66 -1.00 -9.54 17.83
N PRO A 67 0.15 -10.25 17.94
CA PRO A 67 1.31 -9.75 18.68
C PRO A 67 1.70 -8.36 18.17
N LEU A 68 2.23 -7.51 19.05
CA LEU A 68 2.72 -6.17 18.70
C LEU A 68 3.61 -6.25 17.47
N LEU A 69 3.12 -5.68 16.37
CA LEU A 69 3.87 -5.55 15.13
C LEU A 69 4.90 -4.43 15.32
N THR A 70 6.09 -4.61 14.79
CA THR A 70 7.14 -3.59 14.80
C THR A 70 6.79 -2.40 13.89
N ALA A 71 5.99 -2.64 12.85
CA ALA A 71 5.46 -1.63 11.95
C ALA A 71 4.07 -2.03 11.44
N LEU A 72 3.24 -1.04 11.14
CA LEU A 72 1.90 -1.20 10.57
C LEU A 72 1.89 -0.69 9.14
N ILE A 73 1.45 -1.51 8.19
CA ILE A 73 1.21 -1.06 6.82
C ILE A 73 -0.30 -1.13 6.53
N LEU A 74 -0.89 0.03 6.31
CA LEU A 74 -2.30 0.16 5.93
C LEU A 74 -2.45 -0.18 4.44
N LYS A 75 -3.15 -1.25 4.13
CA LYS A 75 -3.46 -1.63 2.74
C LYS A 75 -4.73 -0.92 2.29
N ILE A 76 -4.60 -0.01 1.34
CA ILE A 76 -5.70 0.80 0.79
C ILE A 76 -6.16 0.15 -0.51
N GLU A 77 -7.38 -0.39 -0.49
CA GLU A 77 -7.95 -1.19 -1.57
C GLU A 77 -9.45 -0.93 -1.82
N THR A 78 -10.08 -0.08 -1.00
CA THR A 78 -11.50 0.25 -1.15
C THR A 78 -11.74 1.77 -1.18
N PRO A 79 -12.84 2.25 -1.76
CA PRO A 79 -13.21 3.66 -1.76
C PRO A 79 -13.34 4.25 -0.35
N GLU A 80 -13.85 3.47 0.59
CA GLU A 80 -13.98 3.87 1.99
C GLU A 80 -12.61 4.09 2.65
N ALA A 81 -11.63 3.21 2.34
CA ALA A 81 -10.28 3.36 2.85
C ALA A 81 -9.58 4.61 2.27
N VAL A 82 -9.87 4.96 1.01
CA VAL A 82 -9.39 6.22 0.42
C VAL A 82 -10.01 7.43 1.11
N LEU A 83 -11.33 7.40 1.33
CA LEU A 83 -12.07 8.49 1.97
C LEU A 83 -11.60 8.73 3.40
N HIS A 84 -11.37 7.66 4.16
CA HIS A 84 -11.01 7.71 5.58
C HIS A 84 -9.49 7.61 5.83
N LEU A 85 -8.67 7.76 4.78
CA LEU A 85 -7.22 7.68 4.96
C LEU A 85 -6.67 8.71 5.96
N PRO A 86 -7.14 9.96 6.03
CA PRO A 86 -6.66 10.92 7.02
C PRO A 86 -6.85 10.42 8.46
N GLU A 87 -8.02 9.89 8.79
CA GLU A 87 -8.33 9.35 10.11
C GLU A 87 -7.52 8.10 10.42
N LEU A 88 -7.37 7.21 9.44
CA LEU A 88 -6.54 6.01 9.55
C LEU A 88 -5.07 6.35 9.81
N LEU A 89 -4.53 7.36 9.12
CA LEU A 89 -3.16 7.83 9.34
C LEU A 89 -2.99 8.42 10.74
N LEU A 90 -3.89 9.30 11.17
CA LEU A 90 -3.83 9.91 12.50
C LEU A 90 -3.84 8.85 13.60
N GLU A 91 -4.66 7.81 13.47
CA GLU A 91 -4.70 6.72 14.42
C GLU A 91 -3.44 5.84 14.36
N ALA A 92 -2.98 5.48 13.16
CA ALA A 92 -1.83 4.62 12.98
C ALA A 92 -0.51 5.25 13.46
N MET A 93 -0.41 6.58 13.39
CA MET A 93 0.79 7.34 13.77
C MET A 93 0.93 7.55 15.28
N GLN A 94 -0.11 7.28 16.08
CA GLN A 94 -0.06 7.57 17.53
C GLN A 94 1.01 6.78 18.27
N ASP A 95 1.17 5.49 17.97
CA ASP A 95 2.00 4.58 18.76
C ASP A 95 3.07 3.82 17.98
N ARG A 96 3.13 3.93 16.64
CA ARG A 96 3.93 3.00 15.82
C ARG A 96 4.49 3.63 14.56
N SER A 97 5.57 3.04 14.08
CA SER A 97 5.98 3.24 12.70
C SER A 97 4.91 2.66 11.77
N CYS A 98 4.36 3.49 10.90
CA CYS A 98 3.34 3.08 9.95
C CYS A 98 3.74 3.41 8.51
N GLY A 99 3.11 2.72 7.57
CA GLY A 99 3.21 2.93 6.14
C GLY A 99 1.87 2.69 5.47
N VAL A 100 1.77 3.06 4.21
CA VAL A 100 0.59 2.83 3.38
C VAL A 100 0.96 1.99 2.18
N MET A 101 0.18 0.96 1.87
CA MET A 101 0.28 0.19 0.64
C MET A 101 -0.92 0.51 -0.25
N ILE A 102 -0.65 1.00 -1.45
CA ILE A 102 -1.68 1.22 -2.47
C ILE A 102 -1.86 -0.07 -3.24
N ALA A 103 -2.96 -0.79 -2.98
CA ALA A 103 -3.32 -2.03 -3.67
C ALA A 103 -4.08 -1.72 -4.96
N ARG A 104 -3.34 -1.33 -5.99
CA ARG A 104 -3.87 -0.75 -7.23
C ARG A 104 -4.85 -1.65 -7.97
N GLY A 105 -4.62 -2.96 -7.97
CA GLY A 105 -5.49 -3.92 -8.64
C GLY A 105 -6.89 -3.94 -8.05
N ASP A 106 -7.00 -4.11 -6.74
CA ASP A 106 -8.28 -4.13 -6.04
C ASP A 106 -8.96 -2.75 -6.10
N LEU A 107 -8.16 -1.69 -5.89
CA LEU A 107 -8.64 -0.31 -5.93
C LEU A 107 -9.21 0.08 -7.31
N ALA A 108 -8.62 -0.41 -8.41
CA ALA A 108 -9.11 -0.17 -9.76
C ALA A 108 -10.49 -0.81 -10.02
N VAL A 109 -10.73 -1.98 -9.42
CA VAL A 109 -12.03 -2.66 -9.53
C VAL A 109 -13.11 -1.91 -8.76
N GLU A 110 -12.79 -1.44 -7.55
CA GLU A 110 -13.73 -0.79 -6.64
C GLU A 110 -14.06 0.66 -7.04
N LEU A 111 -13.04 1.44 -7.44
CA LEU A 111 -13.21 2.85 -7.85
C LEU A 111 -13.59 3.03 -9.33
N GLY A 112 -13.29 2.01 -10.16
CA GLY A 112 -13.29 2.13 -11.60
C GLY A 112 -11.96 2.71 -12.13
N PHE A 113 -11.54 2.19 -13.29
CA PHE A 113 -10.22 2.51 -13.89
C PHE A 113 -10.02 4.00 -14.20
N THR A 114 -11.09 4.73 -14.50
CA THR A 114 -11.03 6.16 -14.84
C THR A 114 -10.65 7.04 -13.64
N HIS A 115 -10.93 6.61 -12.43
CA HIS A 115 -10.67 7.36 -11.20
C HIS A 115 -9.37 6.96 -10.50
N LEU A 116 -8.71 5.90 -10.99
CA LEU A 116 -7.54 5.31 -10.34
C LEU A 116 -6.36 6.29 -10.26
N GLY A 117 -6.10 7.04 -11.35
CA GLY A 117 -5.00 8.00 -11.40
C GLY A 117 -5.15 9.13 -10.38
N ASP A 118 -6.34 9.71 -10.29
CA ASP A 118 -6.67 10.76 -9.31
C ASP A 118 -6.56 10.24 -7.86
N ALA A 119 -7.05 9.02 -7.62
CA ALA A 119 -6.93 8.38 -6.31
C ALA A 119 -5.48 8.16 -5.91
N HIS A 120 -4.63 7.69 -6.84
CA HIS A 120 -3.20 7.51 -6.57
C HIS A 120 -2.52 8.81 -6.15
N ASP A 121 -2.75 9.90 -6.88
CA ASP A 121 -2.13 11.18 -6.56
C ASP A 121 -2.62 11.71 -5.20
N LYS A 122 -3.90 11.60 -4.88
CA LYS A 122 -4.45 11.97 -3.57
C LYS A 122 -3.85 11.16 -2.43
N LEU A 123 -3.73 9.83 -2.59
CA LEU A 123 -3.10 8.97 -1.59
C LEU A 123 -1.64 9.33 -1.37
N LEU A 124 -0.88 9.57 -2.46
CA LEU A 124 0.51 9.99 -2.38
C LEU A 124 0.67 11.34 -1.66
N TRP A 125 -0.21 12.32 -1.95
CA TRP A 125 -0.15 13.64 -1.29
C TRP A 125 -0.49 13.59 0.19
N LEU A 126 -1.49 12.81 0.57
CA LEU A 126 -1.85 12.62 1.98
C LEU A 126 -0.70 11.94 2.76
N CYS A 127 -0.10 10.91 2.19
CA CYS A 127 1.04 10.22 2.81
C CYS A 127 2.28 11.12 2.89
N GLU A 128 2.54 11.95 1.85
CA GLU A 128 3.63 12.94 1.89
C GLU A 128 3.40 13.98 2.98
N ALA A 129 2.19 14.51 3.09
CA ALA A 129 1.84 15.48 4.13
C ALA A 129 1.97 14.90 5.55
N ALA A 130 1.69 13.60 5.70
CA ALA A 130 1.82 12.89 6.96
C ALA A 130 3.24 12.35 7.21
N HIS A 131 4.18 12.51 6.27
CA HIS A 131 5.53 11.90 6.31
C HIS A 131 5.51 10.37 6.46
N VAL A 132 4.51 9.72 5.87
CA VAL A 132 4.32 8.27 5.92
C VAL A 132 4.78 7.64 4.61
N PRO A 133 5.66 6.62 4.65
CA PRO A 133 6.14 5.95 3.46
C PRO A 133 5.03 5.18 2.74
N VAL A 134 5.11 5.15 1.41
CA VAL A 134 4.17 4.47 0.54
C VAL A 134 4.81 3.28 -0.15
N VAL A 135 4.08 2.19 -0.18
CA VAL A 135 4.39 0.99 -0.94
C VAL A 135 3.50 0.96 -2.18
N TRP A 136 4.10 1.04 -3.35
CA TRP A 136 3.42 0.91 -4.64
C TRP A 136 3.26 -0.57 -4.97
N ALA A 137 2.05 -1.08 -4.94
CA ALA A 137 1.80 -2.51 -5.02
C ALA A 137 0.92 -2.90 -6.20
N THR A 138 1.00 -4.18 -6.54
CA THR A 138 0.29 -4.90 -7.59
C THR A 138 0.60 -4.49 -9.03
N GLN A 139 0.70 -5.47 -9.91
CA GLN A 139 0.78 -5.35 -11.37
C GLN A 139 1.92 -4.46 -11.91
N VAL A 140 3.00 -4.26 -11.15
CA VAL A 140 4.17 -3.52 -11.65
C VAL A 140 5.00 -4.45 -12.53
N LEU A 141 5.13 -4.11 -13.82
CA LEU A 141 5.84 -4.89 -14.82
C LEU A 141 5.42 -6.37 -14.82
N GLU A 142 4.13 -6.63 -14.68
CA GLU A 142 3.61 -7.99 -14.48
C GLU A 142 3.80 -8.88 -15.71
N SER A 143 3.58 -8.35 -16.93
CA SER A 143 3.79 -9.09 -18.17
C SER A 143 5.27 -9.40 -18.36
N LEU A 144 6.15 -8.42 -18.11
CA LEU A 144 7.59 -8.66 -18.13
C LEU A 144 7.98 -9.79 -17.18
N ASN A 145 7.49 -9.73 -15.94
CA ASN A 145 7.83 -10.72 -14.92
C ASN A 145 7.31 -12.13 -15.24
N LYS A 146 6.15 -12.23 -15.88
CA LYS A 146 5.54 -13.52 -16.26
C LYS A 146 6.06 -14.09 -17.57
N THR A 147 6.26 -13.24 -18.59
CA THR A 147 6.50 -13.67 -19.98
C THR A 147 7.85 -13.24 -20.55
N GLY A 148 8.60 -12.39 -19.86
CA GLY A 148 9.85 -11.80 -20.36
C GLY A 148 9.64 -10.61 -21.31
N LEU A 149 8.39 -10.16 -21.55
CA LEU A 149 8.09 -9.07 -22.48
C LEU A 149 7.28 -7.98 -21.77
N ALA A 150 7.86 -6.76 -21.73
CA ALA A 150 7.17 -5.60 -21.18
C ALA A 150 6.26 -4.95 -22.22
N THR A 151 5.13 -4.42 -21.75
CA THR A 151 4.28 -3.53 -22.56
C THR A 151 4.66 -2.06 -22.34
N ARG A 152 4.32 -1.17 -23.30
CA ARG A 152 4.57 0.28 -23.13
C ARG A 152 3.85 0.85 -21.92
N SER A 153 2.62 0.41 -21.68
CA SER A 153 1.83 0.86 -20.53
C SER A 153 2.46 0.48 -19.21
N GLU A 154 3.02 -0.73 -19.10
CA GLU A 154 3.72 -1.16 -17.89
C GLU A 154 4.99 -0.35 -17.61
N ILE A 155 5.76 0.00 -18.65
CA ILE A 155 6.93 0.86 -18.50
C ILE A 155 6.52 2.27 -18.03
N THR A 156 5.47 2.83 -18.60
CA THR A 156 4.94 4.14 -18.20
C THR A 156 4.39 4.10 -16.76
N ASP A 157 3.70 3.02 -16.39
CA ASP A 157 3.19 2.80 -15.05
C ASP A 157 4.33 2.62 -14.03
N ALA A 158 5.36 1.85 -14.38
CA ALA A 158 6.54 1.67 -13.55
C ALA A 158 7.25 3.02 -13.26
N ALA A 159 7.24 3.96 -14.21
CA ALA A 159 7.75 5.30 -13.99
C ALA A 159 6.94 6.10 -12.94
N GLN A 160 5.66 5.80 -12.73
CA GLN A 160 4.86 6.40 -11.66
C GLN A 160 5.21 5.82 -10.28
N ALA A 161 5.65 4.57 -10.24
CA ALA A 161 6.06 3.90 -9.01
C ALA A 161 7.24 4.60 -8.30
N PHE A 162 8.01 5.41 -9.04
CA PHE A 162 9.10 6.24 -8.47
C PHE A 162 8.60 7.28 -7.44
N LYS A 163 7.31 7.60 -7.43
CA LYS A 163 6.72 8.50 -6.44
C LYS A 163 6.61 7.86 -5.04
N ALA A 164 6.74 6.54 -4.94
CA ALA A 164 6.67 5.80 -3.69
C ALA A 164 8.07 5.40 -3.18
N GLU A 165 8.18 5.12 -1.89
CA GLU A 165 9.44 4.70 -1.26
C GLU A 165 9.76 3.22 -1.50
N CYS A 166 8.73 2.42 -1.78
CA CYS A 166 8.87 0.99 -2.01
C CYS A 166 7.98 0.54 -3.16
N VAL A 167 8.45 -0.42 -3.95
CA VAL A 167 7.68 -1.06 -5.02
C VAL A 167 7.64 -2.56 -4.77
N ILE A 168 6.45 -3.15 -4.85
CA ILE A 168 6.30 -4.61 -4.77
C ILE A 168 6.21 -5.19 -6.18
N LEU A 169 7.12 -6.10 -6.48
CA LEU A 169 7.04 -6.97 -7.64
C LEU A 169 6.42 -8.30 -7.25
N ASN A 170 5.55 -8.82 -8.13
CA ASN A 170 5.00 -10.15 -7.96
C ASN A 170 6.07 -11.22 -8.25
N LYS A 171 5.86 -12.45 -7.77
CA LYS A 171 6.68 -13.60 -8.16
C LYS A 171 6.48 -13.93 -9.65
N GLY A 172 7.57 -14.24 -10.36
CA GLY A 172 7.53 -14.60 -11.77
C GLY A 172 8.84 -15.21 -12.24
N GLY A 173 8.84 -15.75 -13.45
CA GLY A 173 10.01 -16.40 -14.04
C GLY A 173 11.15 -15.45 -14.42
N TYR A 174 10.82 -14.16 -14.65
CA TYR A 174 11.75 -13.13 -15.13
C TYR A 174 11.98 -12.04 -14.09
N LEU A 175 12.04 -12.42 -12.80
CA LEU A 175 12.13 -11.46 -11.70
C LEU A 175 13.40 -10.60 -11.76
N LEU A 176 14.55 -11.17 -12.12
CA LEU A 176 15.82 -10.44 -12.17
C LEU A 176 15.81 -9.40 -13.30
N GLU A 177 15.30 -9.75 -14.45
CA GLU A 177 15.12 -8.85 -15.59
C GLU A 177 14.13 -7.73 -15.26
N THR A 178 13.06 -8.07 -14.52
CA THR A 178 12.08 -7.11 -14.06
C THR A 178 12.69 -6.10 -13.10
N ILE A 179 13.53 -6.54 -12.16
CA ILE A 179 14.25 -5.66 -11.23
C ILE A 179 15.21 -4.75 -12.02
N ALA A 180 15.98 -5.29 -12.96
CA ALA A 180 16.90 -4.50 -13.78
C ALA A 180 16.17 -3.43 -14.59
N THR A 181 15.07 -3.81 -15.27
CA THR A 181 14.23 -2.87 -16.02
C THR A 181 13.63 -1.78 -15.13
N LEU A 182 13.13 -2.16 -13.94
CA LEU A 182 12.60 -1.19 -12.99
C LEU A 182 13.67 -0.20 -12.54
N GLN A 183 14.89 -0.67 -12.26
CA GLN A 183 16.02 0.19 -11.91
C GLN A 183 16.38 1.18 -13.02
N GLU A 184 16.42 0.74 -14.27
CA GLU A 184 16.66 1.63 -15.43
C GLU A 184 15.59 2.71 -15.56
N VAL A 185 14.31 2.33 -15.47
CA VAL A 185 13.18 3.26 -15.52
C VAL A 185 13.28 4.29 -14.39
N MET A 186 13.63 3.85 -13.18
CA MET A 186 13.78 4.72 -12.02
C MET A 186 14.98 5.68 -12.17
N GLN A 187 16.12 5.21 -12.64
CA GLN A 187 17.31 6.04 -12.88
C GLN A 187 17.06 7.12 -13.94
N GLY A 188 16.38 6.78 -15.03
CA GLY A 188 16.00 7.75 -16.05
C GLY A 188 15.08 8.87 -15.53
N THR A 189 14.41 8.63 -14.41
CA THR A 189 13.45 9.56 -13.80
C THR A 189 14.07 10.40 -12.67
N ASP A 190 15.19 9.95 -12.10
CA ASP A 190 15.79 10.51 -10.87
C ASP A 190 16.25 11.97 -11.02
N GLY A 191 16.70 12.37 -12.21
CA GLY A 191 17.10 13.75 -12.50
C GLY A 191 15.95 14.71 -12.75
N GLN A 192 14.72 14.23 -12.95
CA GLN A 192 13.60 15.04 -13.41
C GLN A 192 12.50 15.25 -12.37
N ARG A 193 12.42 14.44 -11.32
CA ARG A 193 11.35 14.50 -10.33
C ARG A 193 11.91 14.32 -8.93
N ARG A 194 11.73 15.32 -8.08
CA ARG A 194 11.81 15.10 -6.64
C ARG A 194 10.60 14.25 -6.24
N LYS A 195 10.82 13.15 -5.50
CA LYS A 195 9.76 12.29 -4.99
C LYS A 195 8.62 13.12 -4.44
N LYS A 196 7.38 12.79 -4.84
CA LYS A 196 6.10 13.35 -4.35
C LYS A 196 5.92 14.87 -4.41
N ARG A 197 6.97 15.67 -4.56
CA ARG A 197 6.84 17.12 -4.67
C ARG A 197 6.70 17.53 -6.12
N TYR A 198 5.52 17.97 -6.49
CA TYR A 198 5.42 18.92 -7.60
C TYR A 198 6.22 20.13 -7.18
N THR A 199 7.24 20.48 -7.94
CA THR A 199 7.79 21.82 -7.86
C THR A 199 6.69 22.72 -8.40
N LEU A 200 5.87 23.29 -7.52
CA LEU A 200 4.89 24.29 -7.91
C LEU A 200 5.64 25.36 -8.69
N ALA A 201 5.26 25.58 -9.93
CA ALA A 201 5.73 26.74 -10.67
C ALA A 201 5.43 27.97 -9.79
N PRO A 202 6.33 28.96 -9.71
CA PRO A 202 6.05 30.19 -8.97
C PRO A 202 4.72 30.74 -9.48
N LEU A 203 3.75 30.87 -8.58
CA LEU A 203 2.47 31.48 -8.93
C LEU A 203 2.74 32.94 -9.32
N PRO A 204 2.36 33.40 -10.51
CA PRO A 204 2.58 34.78 -10.92
C PRO A 204 2.04 35.78 -9.90
N GLU A 205 0.89 35.48 -9.30
CA GLU A 205 0.23 36.26 -8.26
C GLU A 205 1.09 36.37 -6.98
N ALA A 206 1.75 35.29 -6.59
CA ALA A 206 2.66 35.31 -5.45
C ALA A 206 3.92 36.11 -5.75
N ALA A 207 4.47 35.99 -6.96
CA ALA A 207 5.62 36.81 -7.38
C ALA A 207 5.29 38.31 -7.38
N GLU A 208 4.12 38.70 -7.89
CA GLU A 208 3.63 40.08 -7.85
C GLU A 208 3.37 40.57 -6.42
N PHE A 209 2.80 39.70 -5.56
CA PHE A 209 2.59 40.06 -4.15
C PHE A 209 3.92 40.38 -3.45
N PHE A 210 4.91 39.52 -3.59
CA PHE A 210 6.23 39.73 -2.99
C PHE A 210 6.98 40.88 -3.60
N ALA A 211 6.80 41.18 -4.89
CA ALA A 211 7.36 42.38 -5.51
C ALA A 211 6.75 43.65 -4.95
N ARG A 212 5.45 43.68 -4.68
CA ARG A 212 4.74 44.84 -4.08
C ARG A 212 4.97 44.97 -2.57
N HIS A 213 5.31 43.86 -1.88
CA HIS A 213 5.53 43.80 -0.44
C HIS A 213 6.91 43.20 -0.13
N PRO A 214 8.02 43.89 -0.47
CA PRO A 214 9.35 43.42 -0.15
C PRO A 214 9.47 43.23 1.36
N ALA A 215 9.93 42.03 1.79
CA ALA A 215 10.12 41.72 3.20
C ALA A 215 10.98 42.80 3.85
N GLY A 216 10.37 43.64 4.70
CA GLY A 216 11.04 44.69 5.39
C GLY A 216 12.24 44.16 6.17
N LYS A 217 13.40 44.77 6.04
CA LYS A 217 14.59 44.43 6.82
C LYS A 217 14.20 44.37 8.29
N ARG A 218 14.13 43.17 8.86
CA ARG A 218 13.95 42.98 10.30
C ARG A 218 15.06 43.79 11.00
N LYS A 219 14.70 44.91 11.65
CA LYS A 219 15.60 45.62 12.54
C LYS A 219 16.04 44.63 13.61
N GLN A 220 17.29 44.18 13.58
CA GLN A 220 17.90 43.47 14.69
C GLN A 220 17.93 44.44 15.89
N THR A 221 16.98 44.29 16.78
CA THR A 221 17.03 44.94 18.09
C THR A 221 18.17 44.26 18.86
N ARG A 222 19.35 44.92 18.84
CA ARG A 222 20.45 44.58 19.73
C ARG A 222 19.93 44.73 21.16
N ARG A 223 19.68 43.60 21.82
CA ARG A 223 19.61 43.58 23.29
C ARG A 223 20.98 43.98 23.82
N LYS A 224 21.09 45.25 24.29
CA LYS A 224 22.18 45.64 25.17
C LYS A 224 22.05 44.78 26.44
N GLN A 225 23.00 43.90 26.68
CA GLN A 225 23.25 43.35 28.00
C GLN A 225 23.85 44.52 28.79
N GLY A 226 23.09 45.03 29.71
CA GLY A 226 23.55 45.97 30.76
C GLY A 226 24.16 45.15 31.89
N ALA A 227 25.21 45.70 32.41
CA ALA A 227 26.07 45.28 33.51
C ALA A 227 25.33 44.76 34.75
#